data_80d6892f239f309096a7a941cb945bdc
#
_entry.id   80d6892f239f309096a7a941cb945bdc
#
_cell.length_a   1.000
_cell.length_b   1.000
_cell.length_c   1.000
_cell.angle_alpha   90.00
_cell.angle_beta   90.00
_cell.angle_gamma   90.00
#
_symmetry.space_group_name_H-M   'P 1'
#
loop_
_entity.id
_entity.type
_entity.pdbx_description
1 polymer ?
#
loop_
_entity_poly.entity_id
_entity_poly.type
_entity_poly.pdbx_seq_one_letter_code
_entity_poly.pdbx_strand_id
1 'polypeptide(L)'
;VNAGKIELFNNSKWVLTPTNKTDQNSLQILSILFRDMGCDICFENPVIHDQAVANISHLPIYLASCLIETVYCKSNKDLLNLSGKLAATGFSDTSRVGGGNPTLGIDLAKNNTINILKAIKKFKQSISEIEKNFEDRNWDLLEEKLKKAKEWRNHFC
;
A
#
# COMPACT_ATOMS: atom_id res chain seq x y z
N VAL A 1 21.25 -17.79 0.66
CA VAL A 1 21.76 -16.86 1.69
C VAL A 1 22.75 -15.83 1.13
N ASN A 2 22.64 -15.49 -0.16
CA ASN A 2 23.59 -14.55 -0.80
C ASN A 2 23.07 -13.09 -0.87
N ALA A 3 22.02 -12.74 -0.13
CA ALA A 3 21.39 -11.42 -0.19
C ALA A 3 21.73 -10.50 1.01
N GLY A 4 22.56 -10.97 1.96
CA GLY A 4 22.99 -10.15 3.10
C GLY A 4 24.02 -9.11 2.66
N LYS A 5 23.71 -7.82 2.86
CA LYS A 5 24.61 -6.70 2.66
C LYS A 5 24.63 -5.86 3.92
N ILE A 6 25.79 -5.29 4.26
CA ILE A 6 25.95 -4.44 5.46
C ILE A 6 25.00 -3.23 5.36
N GLU A 7 24.82 -2.68 4.15
CA GLU A 7 24.01 -1.50 3.90
C GLU A 7 22.49 -1.78 3.75
N LEU A 8 22.05 -3.04 4.00
CA LEU A 8 20.65 -3.44 3.77
C LEU A 8 19.64 -2.57 4.53
N PHE A 9 20.03 -2.07 5.69
CA PHE A 9 19.19 -1.27 6.57
C PHE A 9 19.43 0.24 6.47
N ASN A 10 20.46 0.68 5.73
CA ASN A 10 20.77 2.10 5.60
C ASN A 10 19.56 2.87 5.05
N ASN A 11 19.17 3.94 5.75
CA ASN A 11 18.02 4.79 5.44
C ASN A 11 16.66 4.06 5.43
N SER A 12 16.59 2.80 5.91
CA SER A 12 15.31 2.12 6.06
C SER A 12 14.51 2.72 7.22
N LYS A 13 13.21 2.90 7.01
CA LYS A 13 12.29 3.43 8.05
C LYS A 13 11.97 2.33 9.05
N TRP A 14 12.23 2.62 10.34
CA TRP A 14 11.85 1.77 11.45
C TRP A 14 10.91 2.52 12.38
N VAL A 15 9.68 2.02 12.51
CA VAL A 15 8.67 2.63 13.36
C VAL A 15 8.59 1.84 14.67
N LEU A 16 8.90 2.51 15.77
CA LEU A 16 8.71 1.99 17.11
C LEU A 16 7.40 2.52 17.68
N THR A 17 6.55 1.62 18.17
CA THR A 17 5.21 1.97 18.66
C THR A 17 5.09 1.68 20.17
N PRO A 18 5.79 2.45 21.04
CA PRO A 18 5.75 2.22 22.48
C PRO A 18 4.37 2.50 23.07
N THR A 19 4.04 1.75 24.13
CA THR A 19 2.84 1.93 24.93
C THR A 19 3.23 2.28 26.37
N ASN A 20 2.24 2.54 27.23
CA ASN A 20 2.48 2.75 28.66
C ASN A 20 3.04 1.50 29.39
N LYS A 21 3.05 0.35 28.75
CA LYS A 21 3.61 -0.90 29.27
C LYS A 21 5.02 -1.19 28.72
N THR A 22 5.51 -0.37 27.81
CA THR A 22 6.82 -0.58 27.17
C THR A 22 7.93 -0.21 28.15
N ASP A 23 8.84 -1.13 28.40
CA ASP A 23 10.03 -0.88 29.20
C ASP A 23 10.95 0.14 28.50
N GLN A 24 11.29 1.22 29.20
CA GLN A 24 12.05 2.33 28.63
C GLN A 24 13.51 1.93 28.32
N ASN A 25 14.11 1.06 29.12
CA ASN A 25 15.47 0.59 28.87
C ASN A 25 15.52 -0.26 27.58
N SER A 26 14.55 -1.17 27.40
CA SER A 26 14.42 -1.98 26.18
C SER A 26 14.20 -1.09 24.94
N LEU A 27 13.36 -0.07 25.05
CA LEU A 27 13.11 0.89 23.97
C LEU A 27 14.38 1.65 23.59
N GLN A 28 15.17 2.08 24.58
CA GLN A 28 16.43 2.77 24.36
C GLN A 28 17.46 1.86 23.68
N ILE A 29 17.61 0.61 24.14
CA ILE A 29 18.51 -0.38 23.55
C ILE A 29 18.17 -0.62 22.07
N LEU A 30 16.89 -0.86 21.76
CA LEU A 30 16.43 -1.05 20.37
C LEU A 30 16.69 0.19 19.51
N SER A 31 16.46 1.38 20.07
CA SER A 31 16.68 2.64 19.34
C SER A 31 18.17 2.84 19.00
N ILE A 32 19.07 2.50 19.92
CA ILE A 32 20.52 2.55 19.66
C ILE A 32 20.88 1.54 18.58
N LEU A 33 20.45 0.29 18.75
CA LEU A 33 20.75 -0.79 17.79
C LEU A 33 20.33 -0.42 16.36
N PHE A 34 19.11 0.07 16.16
CA PHE A 34 18.63 0.42 14.81
C PHE A 34 19.34 1.66 14.22
N ARG A 35 19.72 2.64 15.06
CA ARG A 35 20.56 3.75 14.60
C ARG A 35 21.94 3.29 14.17
N ASP A 36 22.57 2.41 14.93
CA ASP A 36 23.87 1.85 14.61
C ASP A 36 23.85 1.01 13.31
N MET A 37 22.69 0.43 13.00
CA MET A 37 22.42 -0.24 11.72
C MET A 37 22.15 0.73 10.55
N GLY A 38 22.15 2.03 10.78
CA GLY A 38 21.88 3.05 9.77
C GLY A 38 20.39 3.29 9.46
N CYS A 39 19.49 2.81 10.33
CA CYS A 39 18.05 3.00 10.14
C CYS A 39 17.60 4.41 10.53
N ASP A 40 16.55 4.87 9.87
CA ASP A 40 15.80 6.09 10.23
C ASP A 40 14.64 5.70 11.15
N ILE A 41 14.72 6.12 12.42
CA ILE A 41 13.78 5.71 13.46
C ILE A 41 12.69 6.76 13.63
N CYS A 42 11.44 6.29 13.64
CA CYS A 42 10.26 7.06 13.97
C CYS A 42 9.56 6.47 15.19
N PHE A 43 9.09 7.31 16.10
CA PHE A 43 8.25 6.89 17.21
C PHE A 43 6.83 7.33 16.94
N GLU A 44 5.87 6.40 17.04
CA GLU A 44 4.49 6.70 16.75
C GLU A 44 3.53 5.97 17.69
N ASN A 45 2.34 6.53 17.84
CA ASN A 45 1.25 5.86 18.55
C ASN A 45 0.80 4.62 17.73
N PRO A 46 0.66 3.42 18.36
CA PRO A 46 0.29 2.20 17.64
C PRO A 46 -1.03 2.32 16.88
N VAL A 47 -2.01 3.06 17.41
CA VAL A 47 -3.32 3.26 16.74
C VAL A 47 -3.15 4.10 15.47
N ILE A 48 -2.33 5.16 15.53
CA ILE A 48 -2.04 6.02 14.37
C ILE A 48 -1.23 5.25 13.32
N HIS A 49 -0.22 4.49 13.77
CA HIS A 49 0.55 3.60 12.91
C HIS A 49 -0.37 2.66 12.13
N ASP A 50 -1.24 1.91 12.82
CA ASP A 50 -2.11 0.91 12.19
C ASP A 50 -3.10 1.54 11.21
N GLN A 51 -3.58 2.75 11.47
CA GLN A 51 -4.40 3.51 10.54
C GLN A 51 -3.62 3.95 9.30
N ALA A 52 -2.38 4.41 9.48
CA ALA A 52 -1.53 4.85 8.38
C ALA A 52 -1.19 3.67 7.46
N VAL A 53 -0.67 2.57 8.00
CA VAL A 53 -0.26 1.41 7.19
C VAL A 53 -1.44 0.70 6.53
N ALA A 54 -2.65 0.78 7.11
CA ALA A 54 -3.86 0.29 6.45
C ALA A 54 -4.11 0.97 5.10
N ASN A 55 -3.83 2.28 5.01
CA ASN A 55 -4.04 3.05 3.78
C ASN A 55 -2.88 2.92 2.78
N ILE A 56 -1.62 2.98 3.25
CA ILE A 56 -0.45 3.10 2.35
C ILE A 56 0.24 1.77 2.04
N SER A 57 -0.05 0.72 2.82
CA SER A 57 0.60 -0.59 2.70
C SER A 57 -0.41 -1.71 2.47
N HIS A 58 -1.40 -1.85 3.36
CA HIS A 58 -2.31 -3.00 3.33
C HIS A 58 -3.35 -2.90 2.21
N LEU A 59 -4.04 -1.76 2.10
CA LEU A 59 -5.02 -1.51 1.03
C LEU A 59 -4.44 -1.73 -0.36
N PRO A 60 -3.25 -1.22 -0.71
CA PRO A 60 -2.64 -1.46 -2.02
C PRO A 60 -2.53 -2.92 -2.44
N ILE A 61 -2.26 -3.85 -1.50
CA ILE A 61 -2.19 -5.29 -1.79
C ILE A 61 -3.53 -5.80 -2.31
N TYR A 62 -4.63 -5.48 -1.63
CA TYR A 62 -5.96 -5.93 -2.02
C TYR A 62 -6.44 -5.28 -3.31
N LEU A 63 -6.14 -3.99 -3.51
CA LEU A 63 -6.48 -3.29 -4.75
C LEU A 63 -5.74 -3.85 -5.95
N ALA A 64 -4.45 -4.12 -5.79
CA ALA A 64 -3.63 -4.74 -6.83
C ALA A 64 -4.12 -6.16 -7.16
N SER A 65 -4.54 -6.94 -6.15
CA SER A 65 -5.16 -8.26 -6.38
C SER A 65 -6.47 -8.15 -7.16
N CYS A 66 -7.34 -7.19 -6.80
CA CYS A 66 -8.58 -6.95 -7.54
C CYS A 66 -8.30 -6.48 -8.99
N LEU A 67 -7.28 -5.66 -9.21
CA LEU A 67 -6.87 -5.24 -10.55
C LEU A 67 -6.45 -6.44 -11.41
N ILE A 68 -5.64 -7.34 -10.86
CA ILE A 68 -5.24 -8.59 -11.55
C ILE A 68 -6.48 -9.44 -11.88
N GLU A 69 -7.38 -9.62 -10.91
CA GLU A 69 -8.62 -10.36 -11.08
C GLU A 69 -9.50 -9.76 -12.19
N THR A 70 -9.61 -8.44 -12.26
CA THR A 70 -10.40 -7.74 -13.28
C THR A 70 -9.92 -8.06 -14.70
N VAL A 71 -8.61 -8.22 -14.88
CA VAL A 71 -8.03 -8.57 -16.19
C VAL A 71 -8.22 -10.06 -16.49
N TYR A 72 -8.08 -10.94 -15.49
CA TYR A 72 -8.07 -12.39 -15.67
C TYR A 72 -9.47 -12.99 -15.69
N CYS A 73 -10.35 -12.59 -14.76
CA CYS A 73 -11.66 -13.17 -14.60
C CYS A 73 -12.61 -12.77 -15.73
N LYS A 74 -13.31 -13.77 -16.30
CA LYS A 74 -14.32 -13.58 -17.35
C LYS A 74 -13.78 -13.06 -18.69
N SER A 75 -12.46 -12.89 -18.85
CA SER A 75 -11.88 -12.60 -20.16
C SER A 75 -11.92 -13.83 -21.05
N ASN A 76 -12.28 -13.65 -22.32
CA ASN A 76 -12.07 -14.72 -23.29
C ASN A 76 -10.57 -14.90 -23.54
N LYS A 77 -10.20 -16.07 -24.12
CA LYS A 77 -8.79 -16.43 -24.32
C LYS A 77 -8.03 -15.43 -25.18
N ASP A 78 -8.68 -14.86 -26.19
CA ASP A 78 -8.05 -13.91 -27.11
C ASP A 78 -7.78 -12.57 -26.42
N LEU A 79 -8.75 -12.07 -25.65
CA LEU A 79 -8.60 -10.85 -24.85
C LEU A 79 -7.50 -11.02 -23.81
N LEU A 80 -7.45 -12.15 -23.10
CA LEU A 80 -6.42 -12.43 -22.12
C LEU A 80 -5.02 -12.49 -22.75
N ASN A 81 -4.88 -13.16 -23.88
CA ASN A 81 -3.61 -13.22 -24.63
C ASN A 81 -3.16 -11.83 -25.10
N LEU A 82 -4.10 -11.01 -25.60
CA LEU A 82 -3.79 -9.64 -26.02
C LEU A 82 -3.40 -8.78 -24.83
N SER A 83 -4.15 -8.86 -23.74
CA SER A 83 -3.82 -8.14 -22.50
C SER A 83 -2.42 -8.45 -21.99
N GLY A 84 -2.03 -9.73 -22.01
CA GLY A 84 -0.68 -10.16 -21.65
C GLY A 84 0.42 -9.59 -22.56
N LYS A 85 0.14 -9.47 -23.86
CA LYS A 85 1.09 -8.87 -24.84
C LYS A 85 1.22 -7.34 -24.66
N LEU A 86 0.14 -6.68 -24.25
CA LEU A 86 0.09 -5.22 -24.10
C LEU A 86 0.43 -4.75 -22.68
N ALA A 87 0.48 -5.64 -21.70
CA ALA A 87 0.82 -5.29 -20.32
C ALA A 87 2.23 -4.69 -20.25
N ALA A 88 2.30 -3.42 -19.85
CA ALA A 88 3.53 -2.63 -19.73
C ALA A 88 3.70 -2.12 -18.29
N THR A 89 4.60 -1.18 -18.09
CA THR A 89 4.97 -0.63 -16.76
C THR A 89 3.78 -0.17 -15.94
N GLY A 90 2.78 0.47 -16.53
CA GLY A 90 1.59 0.92 -15.83
C GLY A 90 0.84 -0.22 -15.13
N PHE A 91 0.60 -1.35 -15.82
CA PHE A 91 -0.01 -2.53 -15.21
C PHE A 91 0.95 -3.24 -14.27
N SER A 92 2.19 -3.46 -14.70
CA SER A 92 3.22 -4.17 -13.92
C SER A 92 3.46 -3.50 -12.57
N ASP A 93 3.67 -2.18 -12.55
CA ASP A 93 3.97 -1.44 -11.31
C ASP A 93 2.75 -1.41 -10.38
N THR A 94 1.54 -1.20 -10.92
CA THR A 94 0.32 -1.12 -10.13
C THR A 94 -0.10 -2.49 -9.57
N SER A 95 0.11 -3.58 -10.31
CA SER A 95 -0.30 -4.93 -9.92
C SER A 95 0.74 -5.69 -9.09
N ARG A 96 2.00 -5.21 -9.04
CA ARG A 96 3.15 -5.92 -8.46
C ARG A 96 2.91 -6.45 -7.03
N VAL A 97 2.34 -5.62 -6.17
CA VAL A 97 2.11 -6.01 -4.77
C VAL A 97 0.96 -7.00 -4.59
N GLY A 98 0.03 -7.07 -5.54
CA GLY A 98 -1.06 -8.05 -5.54
C GLY A 98 -0.62 -9.47 -5.88
N GLY A 99 0.54 -9.63 -6.54
CA GLY A 99 1.17 -10.93 -6.81
C GLY A 99 2.09 -11.42 -5.69
N GLY A 100 2.07 -10.80 -4.50
CA GLY A 100 2.90 -11.15 -3.37
C GLY A 100 2.44 -12.42 -2.63
N ASN A 101 3.04 -12.67 -1.45
CA ASN A 101 2.71 -13.83 -0.62
C ASN A 101 1.28 -13.73 -0.04
N PRO A 102 0.37 -14.67 -0.36
CA PRO A 102 -1.01 -14.65 0.13
C PRO A 102 -1.11 -14.74 1.67
N THR A 103 -0.19 -15.48 2.32
CA THR A 103 -0.16 -15.61 3.79
C THR A 103 0.04 -14.25 4.45
N LEU A 104 0.95 -13.42 3.91
CA LEU A 104 1.13 -12.05 4.40
C LEU A 104 -0.18 -11.24 4.30
N GLY A 105 -0.87 -11.32 3.17
CA GLY A 105 -2.16 -10.64 3.00
C GLY A 105 -3.19 -11.05 4.05
N ILE A 106 -3.29 -12.35 4.36
CA ILE A 106 -4.19 -12.87 5.39
C ILE A 106 -3.80 -12.40 6.79
N ASP A 107 -2.50 -12.39 7.12
CA ASP A 107 -2.03 -11.95 8.43
C ASP A 107 -2.29 -10.45 8.65
N LEU A 108 -2.07 -9.63 7.63
CA LEU A 108 -2.43 -8.20 7.67
C LEU A 108 -3.93 -8.01 7.87
N ALA A 109 -4.76 -8.79 7.15
CA ALA A 109 -6.21 -8.72 7.28
C ALA A 109 -6.67 -9.06 8.70
N LYS A 110 -6.13 -10.11 9.31
CA LYS A 110 -6.49 -10.54 10.68
C LYS A 110 -6.07 -9.53 11.74
N ASN A 111 -4.87 -8.95 11.61
CA ASN A 111 -4.31 -8.07 12.63
C ASN A 111 -4.75 -6.60 12.51
N ASN A 112 -5.25 -6.16 11.34
CA ASN A 112 -5.66 -4.78 11.13
C ASN A 112 -7.03 -4.65 10.41
N THR A 113 -7.92 -5.60 10.62
CA THR A 113 -9.21 -5.73 9.93
C THR A 113 -10.02 -4.43 9.92
N ILE A 114 -10.18 -3.79 11.08
CA ILE A 114 -11.06 -2.62 11.23
C ILE A 114 -10.56 -1.44 10.37
N ASN A 115 -9.26 -1.17 10.39
CA ASN A 115 -8.68 -0.06 9.64
C ASN A 115 -8.64 -0.37 8.14
N ILE A 116 -8.36 -1.61 7.75
CA ILE A 116 -8.42 -2.04 6.35
C ILE A 116 -9.84 -1.90 5.80
N LEU A 117 -10.87 -2.32 6.53
CA LEU A 117 -12.26 -2.13 6.11
C LEU A 117 -12.64 -0.66 5.93
N LYS A 118 -12.16 0.23 6.81
CA LYS A 118 -12.35 1.68 6.66
C LYS A 118 -11.66 2.20 5.39
N ALA A 119 -10.43 1.74 5.12
CA ALA A 119 -9.67 2.11 3.94
C ALA A 119 -10.36 1.63 2.64
N ILE A 120 -10.83 0.38 2.60
CA ILE A 120 -11.61 -0.18 1.48
C ILE A 120 -12.88 0.63 1.25
N LYS A 121 -13.60 1.02 2.31
CA LYS A 121 -14.82 1.82 2.17
C LYS A 121 -14.54 3.19 1.52
N LYS A 122 -13.48 3.88 1.97
CA LYS A 122 -13.05 5.15 1.36
C LYS A 122 -12.65 4.98 -0.10
N PHE A 123 -11.92 3.91 -0.42
CA PHE A 123 -11.54 3.62 -1.80
C PHE A 123 -12.75 3.34 -2.69
N LYS A 124 -13.71 2.52 -2.21
CA LYS A 124 -14.97 2.27 -2.94
C LYS A 124 -15.73 3.55 -3.24
N GLN A 125 -15.79 4.47 -2.30
CA GLN A 125 -16.40 5.78 -2.53
C GLN A 125 -15.65 6.55 -3.62
N SER A 126 -14.32 6.59 -3.58
CA SER A 126 -13.52 7.30 -4.57
C SER A 126 -13.64 6.70 -5.97
N ILE A 127 -13.71 5.36 -6.10
CA ILE A 127 -13.91 4.73 -7.43
C ILE A 127 -15.32 4.95 -7.96
N SER A 128 -16.35 4.95 -7.09
CA SER A 128 -17.73 5.26 -7.50
C SER A 128 -17.88 6.70 -8.00
N GLU A 129 -17.14 7.66 -7.44
CA GLU A 129 -17.10 9.03 -7.97
C GLU A 129 -16.46 9.09 -9.37
N ILE A 130 -15.41 8.31 -9.62
CA ILE A 130 -14.80 8.19 -10.95
C ILE A 130 -15.82 7.58 -11.93
N GLU A 131 -16.44 6.45 -11.56
CA GLU A 131 -17.46 5.77 -12.36
C GLU A 131 -18.56 6.73 -12.76
N LYS A 132 -19.11 7.50 -11.80
CA LYS A 132 -20.13 8.50 -12.06
C LYS A 132 -19.68 9.57 -13.05
N ASN A 133 -18.43 10.07 -12.94
CA ASN A 133 -17.93 11.05 -13.91
C ASN A 133 -17.83 10.48 -15.33
N PHE A 134 -17.57 9.19 -15.50
CA PHE A 134 -17.61 8.52 -16.79
C PHE A 134 -19.04 8.38 -17.31
N GLU A 135 -20.01 7.97 -16.47
CA GLU A 135 -21.41 7.82 -16.83
C GLU A 135 -22.03 9.17 -17.27
N ASP A 136 -21.75 10.23 -16.50
CA ASP A 136 -22.23 11.58 -16.75
C ASP A 136 -21.40 12.31 -17.83
N ARG A 137 -20.33 11.70 -18.34
CA ARG A 137 -19.34 12.31 -19.26
C ARG A 137 -18.78 13.64 -18.74
N ASN A 138 -18.62 13.75 -17.43
CA ASN A 138 -18.14 14.95 -16.78
C ASN A 138 -16.60 14.97 -16.74
N TRP A 139 -16.00 15.29 -17.88
CA TRP A 139 -14.55 15.26 -18.07
C TRP A 139 -13.83 16.32 -17.25
N ASP A 140 -14.45 17.47 -17.02
CA ASP A 140 -13.86 18.55 -16.23
C ASP A 140 -13.67 18.14 -14.77
N LEU A 141 -14.69 17.55 -14.14
CA LEU A 141 -14.56 17.03 -12.77
C LEU A 141 -13.59 15.85 -12.67
N LEU A 142 -13.55 15.01 -13.69
CA LEU A 142 -12.56 13.93 -13.75
C LEU A 142 -11.13 14.49 -13.83
N GLU A 143 -10.91 15.50 -14.68
CA GLU A 143 -9.60 16.16 -14.81
C GLU A 143 -9.17 16.82 -13.48
N GLU A 144 -10.07 17.54 -12.82
CA GLU A 144 -9.80 18.12 -11.50
C GLU A 144 -9.39 17.07 -10.48
N LYS A 145 -10.10 15.93 -10.42
CA LYS A 145 -9.76 14.81 -9.52
C LYS A 145 -8.37 14.25 -9.80
N LEU A 146 -8.01 14.08 -11.07
CA LEU A 146 -6.70 13.60 -11.49
C LEU A 146 -5.58 14.62 -11.17
N LYS A 147 -5.82 15.93 -11.35
CA LYS A 147 -4.90 17.00 -10.97
C LYS A 147 -4.62 16.98 -9.47
N LYS A 148 -5.67 16.88 -8.64
CA LYS A 148 -5.52 16.77 -7.18
C LYS A 148 -4.72 15.52 -6.78
N ALA A 149 -4.98 14.38 -7.39
CA ALA A 149 -4.22 13.15 -7.13
C ALA A 149 -2.74 13.32 -7.46
N LYS A 150 -2.41 13.99 -8.58
CA LYS A 150 -1.03 14.32 -8.96
C LYS A 150 -0.34 15.21 -7.92
N GLU A 151 -1.02 16.24 -7.43
CA GLU A 151 -0.50 17.15 -6.40
C GLU A 151 -0.25 16.41 -5.08
N TRP A 152 -1.24 15.63 -4.63
CA TRP A 152 -1.15 14.90 -3.36
C TRP A 152 -0.07 13.82 -3.36
N ARG A 153 0.19 13.22 -4.51
CA ARG A 153 1.26 12.22 -4.64
C ARG A 153 2.62 12.78 -4.22
N ASN A 154 2.88 14.06 -4.45
CA ASN A 154 4.14 14.72 -4.10
C ASN A 154 4.40 14.80 -2.58
N HIS A 155 3.40 14.50 -1.74
CA HIS A 155 3.59 14.38 -0.30
C HIS A 155 4.18 13.03 0.13
N PHE A 156 4.17 12.04 -0.76
CA PHE A 156 4.55 10.66 -0.42
C PHE A 156 5.76 10.15 -1.21
N CYS A 157 6.07 10.74 -2.36
CA CYS A 157 7.09 10.26 -3.29
C CYS A 157 7.92 11.41 -3.87
#